data_a031baafdd3f0f05f30d0d5ad1cb5682
#
_entry.id   a031baafdd3f0f05f30d0d5ad1cb5682
#
_cell.length_a   1.000
_cell.length_b   1.000
_cell.length_c   1.000
_cell.angle_alpha   90.00
_cell.angle_beta   90.00
_cell.angle_gamma   90.00
#
_symmetry.space_group_name_H-M   'P 1'
#
loop_
_entity.id
_entity.type
_entity.pdbx_description
1 polymer ?
#
loop_
_entity_poly.entity_id
_entity_poly.type
_entity_poly.pdbx_seq_one_letter_code
_entity_poly.pdbx_strand_id
1 'polypeptide(L)'
;FAEFCGAGENRGLGWAHNEGIRRVLAMGAGAVLLLDQDSLPRDDRVANLDQALNNQRQLGIRVAAVGARYLGTDVGHPSYFVQFGRLRFARCYCAEHQTELIPADMLISSGTLFSREALESVGLMDADLFIDHLDTEWFLRAQAAHWKSFGVCAAVMDHGLGERTARFWLGR
;
A
#
# COMPACT_ATOMS: atom_id res chain seq x y z
N PHE A 1 16.94 7.42 12.77
CA PHE A 1 17.10 8.74 12.15
C PHE A 1 15.73 9.13 11.58
N ALA A 2 15.21 10.26 11.99
CA ALA A 2 13.91 10.76 11.52
C ALA A 2 14.12 12.21 11.02
N GLU A 3 13.53 12.53 9.86
CA GLU A 3 13.53 13.84 9.26
C GLU A 3 12.10 14.32 9.06
N PHE A 4 11.80 15.55 9.46
CA PHE A 4 10.52 16.18 9.20
C PHE A 4 10.55 16.95 7.89
N CYS A 5 9.60 16.66 7.01
CA CYS A 5 9.45 17.31 5.71
C CYS A 5 8.07 17.95 5.62
N GLY A 6 7.99 19.26 5.76
CA GLY A 6 6.73 20.00 5.66
C GLY A 6 6.74 20.98 4.49
N ALA A 7 5.60 21.19 3.85
CA ALA A 7 5.42 22.18 2.79
C ALA A 7 5.09 23.59 3.35
N GLY A 8 4.76 23.69 4.64
CA GLY A 8 4.21 24.92 5.24
C GLY A 8 2.72 25.16 4.91
N GLU A 9 2.16 24.39 3.98
CA GLU A 9 0.76 24.42 3.54
C GLU A 9 0.28 23.01 3.20
N ASN A 10 -1.03 22.79 3.15
CA ASN A 10 -1.60 21.51 2.75
C ASN A 10 -1.57 21.37 1.21
N ARG A 11 -0.71 20.50 0.70
CA ARG A 11 -0.53 20.19 -0.73
C ARG A 11 -1.07 18.82 -1.13
N GLY A 12 -1.80 18.17 -0.23
CA GLY A 12 -2.37 16.84 -0.46
C GLY A 12 -1.40 15.68 -0.18
N LEU A 13 -1.99 14.50 -0.07
CA LEU A 13 -1.27 13.26 0.26
C LEU A 13 -0.32 12.83 -0.88
N GLY A 14 -0.76 12.98 -2.14
CA GLY A 14 0.07 12.65 -3.30
C GLY A 14 1.37 13.44 -3.34
N TRP A 15 1.33 14.73 -3.05
CA TRP A 15 2.53 15.55 -2.93
C TRP A 15 3.43 15.07 -1.77
N ALA A 16 2.85 14.79 -0.61
CA ALA A 16 3.61 14.35 0.57
C ALA A 16 4.31 13.01 0.34
N HIS A 17 3.60 12.04 -0.25
CA HIS A 17 4.19 10.76 -0.66
C HIS A 17 5.36 10.97 -1.62
N ASN A 18 5.17 11.79 -2.65
CA ASN A 18 6.21 12.04 -3.66
C ASN A 18 7.46 12.68 -3.07
N GLU A 19 7.29 13.62 -2.15
CA GLU A 19 8.43 14.26 -1.48
C GLU A 19 9.21 13.24 -0.62
N GLY A 20 8.50 12.43 0.17
CA GLY A 20 9.11 11.36 0.96
C GLY A 20 9.82 10.32 0.09
N ILE A 21 9.16 9.85 -0.97
CA ILE A 21 9.72 8.87 -1.91
C ILE A 21 11.01 9.40 -2.54
N ARG A 22 11.02 10.64 -3.07
CA ARG A 22 12.21 11.23 -3.69
C ARG A 22 13.40 11.26 -2.74
N ARG A 23 13.17 11.68 -1.48
CA ARG A 23 14.23 11.76 -0.46
C ARG A 23 14.81 10.40 -0.13
N VAL A 24 13.95 9.40 0.11
CA VAL A 24 14.37 8.05 0.46
C VAL A 24 15.12 7.39 -0.72
N LEU A 25 14.66 7.59 -1.95
CA LEU A 25 15.37 7.10 -3.15
C LEU A 25 16.71 7.79 -3.35
N ALA A 26 16.82 9.09 -3.06
CA ALA A 26 18.09 9.83 -3.13
C ALA A 26 19.11 9.31 -2.10
N MET A 27 18.67 8.76 -0.98
CA MET A 27 19.50 8.08 0.01
C MET A 27 19.98 6.68 -0.41
N GLY A 28 19.57 6.21 -1.59
CA GLY A 28 19.98 4.91 -2.13
C GLY A 28 19.09 3.74 -1.72
N ALA A 29 17.90 3.97 -1.16
CA ALA A 29 16.99 2.89 -0.78
C ALA A 29 16.55 2.07 -2.00
N GLY A 30 16.49 0.73 -1.85
CA GLY A 30 16.02 -0.21 -2.86
C GLY A 30 14.50 -0.39 -2.88
N ALA A 31 13.80 0.10 -1.84
CA ALA A 31 12.35 0.08 -1.72
C ALA A 31 11.89 1.19 -0.76
N VAL A 32 10.63 1.57 -0.84
CA VAL A 32 10.03 2.62 0.00
C VAL A 32 8.74 2.09 0.63
N LEU A 33 8.69 2.08 1.96
CA LEU A 33 7.48 1.76 2.72
C LEU A 33 6.72 3.06 3.01
N LEU A 34 5.47 3.13 2.59
CA LEU A 34 4.56 4.21 2.97
C LEU A 34 3.74 3.78 4.19
N LEU A 35 3.57 4.70 5.12
CA LEU A 35 2.78 4.51 6.34
C LEU A 35 1.99 5.78 6.65
N ASP A 36 0.72 5.62 6.98
CA ASP A 36 -0.08 6.69 7.55
C ASP A 36 0.28 6.89 9.03
N GLN A 37 -0.01 8.07 9.57
CA GLN A 37 0.33 8.44 10.94
C GLN A 37 -0.35 7.57 12.02
N ASP A 38 -1.46 6.93 11.68
CA ASP A 38 -2.27 6.05 12.54
C ASP A 38 -2.01 4.56 12.27
N SER A 39 -1.06 4.25 11.41
CA SER A 39 -0.68 2.89 11.07
C SER A 39 0.44 2.41 11.98
N LEU A 40 0.16 1.34 12.74
CA LEU A 40 1.15 0.74 13.65
C LEU A 40 1.66 -0.57 13.06
N PRO A 41 2.92 -0.60 12.59
CA PRO A 41 3.53 -1.86 12.18
C PRO A 41 3.83 -2.74 13.41
N ARG A 42 3.51 -4.05 13.37
CA ARG A 42 3.97 -5.05 14.36
C ARG A 42 5.39 -5.49 14.00
N ASP A 43 6.16 -6.00 14.98
CA ASP A 43 7.62 -6.14 14.93
C ASP A 43 8.19 -6.87 13.69
N ASP A 44 7.53 -7.91 13.18
CA ASP A 44 8.08 -8.72 12.07
C ASP A 44 7.64 -8.28 10.67
N ARG A 45 6.91 -7.20 10.54
CA ARG A 45 6.14 -6.88 9.37
C ARG A 45 6.95 -6.33 8.22
N VAL A 46 7.85 -5.39 8.52
CA VAL A 46 8.76 -4.82 7.52
C VAL A 46 9.66 -5.93 6.96
N ALA A 47 10.12 -6.82 7.81
CA ALA A 47 10.93 -7.97 7.39
C ALA A 47 10.13 -8.92 6.47
N ASN A 48 8.86 -9.20 6.78
CA ASN A 48 8.01 -10.05 5.94
C ASN A 48 7.72 -9.41 4.58
N LEU A 49 7.51 -8.08 4.52
CA LEU A 49 7.34 -7.34 3.26
C LEU A 49 8.63 -7.36 2.44
N ASP A 50 9.77 -7.06 3.06
CA ASP A 50 11.06 -7.05 2.38
C ASP A 50 11.42 -8.45 1.83
N GLN A 51 11.22 -9.48 2.64
CA GLN A 51 11.44 -10.87 2.22
C GLN A 51 10.52 -11.25 1.04
N ALA A 52 9.23 -10.88 1.10
CA ALA A 52 8.29 -11.15 0.03
C ALA A 52 8.72 -10.46 -1.28
N LEU A 53 9.09 -9.18 -1.22
CA LEU A 53 9.57 -8.41 -2.36
C LEU A 53 10.81 -9.06 -2.99
N ASN A 54 11.80 -9.40 -2.15
CA ASN A 54 13.06 -9.97 -2.61
C ASN A 54 12.89 -11.38 -3.18
N ASN A 55 12.06 -12.23 -2.56
CA ASN A 55 11.77 -13.57 -3.07
C ASN A 55 11.15 -13.51 -4.48
N GLN A 56 10.18 -12.62 -4.71
CA GLN A 56 9.56 -12.49 -6.02
C GLN A 56 10.53 -11.93 -7.08
N ARG A 57 11.41 -11.00 -6.70
CA ARG A 57 12.49 -10.50 -7.57
C ARG A 57 13.46 -11.61 -7.97
N GLN A 58 13.84 -12.50 -7.03
CA GLN A 58 14.71 -13.65 -7.31
C GLN A 58 14.07 -14.64 -8.31
N LEU A 59 12.74 -14.73 -8.34
CA LEU A 59 12.00 -15.51 -9.34
C LEU A 59 11.90 -14.80 -10.70
N GLY A 60 12.54 -13.64 -10.88
CA GLY A 60 12.52 -12.87 -12.12
C GLY A 60 11.21 -12.08 -12.35
N ILE A 61 10.38 -11.95 -11.33
CA ILE A 61 9.12 -11.22 -11.43
C ILE A 61 9.39 -9.71 -11.28
N ARG A 62 8.82 -8.91 -12.15
CA ARG A 62 8.80 -7.43 -12.04
C ARG A 62 7.79 -7.03 -10.98
N VAL A 63 8.25 -6.86 -9.75
CA VAL A 63 7.38 -6.53 -8.61
C VAL A 63 7.25 -5.03 -8.45
N ALA A 64 6.03 -4.52 -8.55
CA ALA A 64 5.72 -3.11 -8.27
C ALA A 64 5.75 -2.83 -6.77
N ALA A 65 5.00 -3.61 -6.02
CA ALA A 65 4.85 -3.43 -4.59
C ALA A 65 4.36 -4.72 -3.91
N VAL A 66 4.57 -4.77 -2.61
CA VAL A 66 3.98 -5.77 -1.72
C VAL A 66 3.29 -5.05 -0.55
N GLY A 67 2.07 -5.45 -0.21
CA GLY A 67 1.25 -4.78 0.80
C GLY A 67 0.88 -5.65 1.97
N ALA A 68 0.80 -5.07 3.15
CA ALA A 68 0.39 -5.74 4.37
C ALA A 68 -1.11 -6.04 4.39
N ARG A 69 -1.50 -7.06 5.15
CA ARG A 69 -2.89 -7.35 5.51
C ARG A 69 -3.31 -6.48 6.69
N TYR A 70 -4.47 -5.84 6.61
CA TYR A 70 -5.03 -5.07 7.71
C TYR A 70 -5.88 -5.96 8.63
N LEU A 71 -5.78 -5.74 9.94
CA LEU A 71 -6.77 -6.21 10.90
C LEU A 71 -7.57 -4.98 11.35
N GLY A 72 -8.80 -4.89 10.88
CA GLY A 72 -9.72 -3.86 11.35
C GLY A 72 -10.17 -4.17 12.77
N THR A 73 -10.00 -3.23 13.68
CA THR A 73 -10.44 -3.36 15.09
C THR A 73 -11.95 -3.22 15.25
N ASP A 74 -12.67 -2.63 14.29
CA ASP A 74 -14.05 -2.18 14.51
C ASP A 74 -15.14 -2.81 13.62
N VAL A 75 -14.85 -3.64 12.63
CA VAL A 75 -15.88 -4.01 11.65
C VAL A 75 -16.10 -5.51 11.47
N GLY A 76 -15.44 -6.38 12.23
CA GLY A 76 -15.70 -7.83 12.18
C GLY A 76 -15.50 -8.48 10.80
N HIS A 77 -14.99 -7.76 9.82
CA HIS A 77 -14.72 -8.25 8.48
C HIS A 77 -13.22 -8.42 8.25
N PRO A 78 -12.79 -9.60 7.76
CA PRO A 78 -11.39 -9.80 7.40
C PRO A 78 -11.02 -8.84 6.26
N SER A 79 -9.82 -8.24 6.34
CA SER A 79 -9.28 -7.48 5.23
C SER A 79 -9.05 -8.36 4.00
N TYR A 80 -9.14 -7.78 2.84
CA TYR A 80 -8.99 -8.47 1.56
C TYR A 80 -8.06 -7.69 0.62
N PHE A 81 -7.47 -8.43 -0.30
CA PHE A 81 -6.78 -7.86 -1.46
C PHE A 81 -7.71 -7.83 -2.66
N VAL A 82 -7.49 -6.90 -3.58
CA VAL A 82 -8.36 -6.69 -4.73
C VAL A 82 -7.70 -7.19 -6.01
N GLN A 83 -8.47 -7.95 -6.80
CA GLN A 83 -8.12 -8.31 -8.17
C GLN A 83 -9.19 -7.79 -9.12
N PHE A 84 -8.76 -7.14 -10.21
CA PHE A 84 -9.67 -6.62 -11.23
C PHE A 84 -10.02 -7.71 -12.23
N GLY A 85 -11.27 -8.04 -12.30
CA GLY A 85 -11.84 -8.87 -13.38
C GLY A 85 -12.39 -7.98 -14.50
N ARG A 86 -12.83 -8.62 -15.58
CA ARG A 86 -13.35 -7.91 -16.76
C ARG A 86 -14.57 -7.00 -16.48
N LEU A 87 -15.43 -7.38 -15.55
CA LEU A 87 -16.69 -6.68 -15.21
C LEU A 87 -16.86 -6.46 -13.71
N ARG A 88 -16.02 -7.04 -12.87
CA ARG A 88 -16.12 -6.99 -11.42
C ARG A 88 -14.72 -7.07 -10.81
N PHE A 89 -14.56 -6.57 -9.62
CA PHE A 89 -13.38 -6.87 -8.81
C PHE A 89 -13.65 -8.10 -7.92
N ALA A 90 -12.62 -8.90 -7.67
CA ALA A 90 -12.64 -10.00 -6.74
C ALA A 90 -11.96 -9.58 -5.43
N ARG A 91 -12.54 -10.02 -4.31
CA ARG A 91 -11.94 -9.88 -2.98
C ARG A 91 -11.22 -11.17 -2.64
N CYS A 92 -9.92 -11.10 -2.42
CA CYS A 92 -9.08 -12.23 -2.10
C CYS A 92 -8.65 -12.14 -0.63
N TYR A 93 -9.02 -13.14 0.16
CA TYR A 93 -8.77 -13.17 1.61
C TYR A 93 -7.60 -14.08 1.93
N CYS A 94 -6.83 -13.72 2.94
CA CYS A 94 -5.87 -14.64 3.52
C CYS A 94 -6.60 -15.69 4.37
N ALA A 95 -6.30 -16.97 4.13
CA ALA A 95 -6.74 -18.04 5.03
C ALA A 95 -6.05 -17.93 6.39
N GLU A 96 -6.61 -18.56 7.41
CA GLU A 96 -5.96 -18.68 8.72
C GLU A 96 -4.63 -19.41 8.54
N HIS A 97 -3.57 -18.86 9.16
CA HIS A 97 -2.18 -19.35 9.07
C HIS A 97 -1.57 -19.35 7.65
N GLN A 98 -2.18 -18.70 6.68
CA GLN A 98 -1.60 -18.57 5.35
C GLN A 98 -0.42 -17.61 5.36
N THR A 99 0.74 -18.10 4.89
CA THR A 99 1.95 -17.29 4.67
C THR A 99 2.17 -16.94 3.20
N GLU A 100 1.30 -17.45 2.32
CA GLU A 100 1.40 -17.26 0.87
C GLU A 100 1.10 -15.82 0.46
N LEU A 101 1.65 -15.47 -0.69
CA LEU A 101 1.37 -14.18 -1.34
C LEU A 101 0.07 -14.30 -2.15
N ILE A 102 -0.73 -13.27 -2.10
CA ILE A 102 -1.94 -13.15 -2.93
C ILE A 102 -1.67 -12.12 -4.02
N PRO A 103 -1.76 -12.47 -5.32
CA PRO A 103 -1.73 -11.46 -6.37
C PRO A 103 -2.79 -10.39 -6.12
N ALA A 104 -2.41 -9.14 -6.23
CA ALA A 104 -3.28 -8.00 -6.00
C ALA A 104 -3.08 -6.96 -7.10
N ASP A 105 -4.17 -6.47 -7.66
CA ASP A 105 -4.11 -5.43 -8.70
C ASP A 105 -4.10 -4.02 -8.11
N MET A 106 -4.47 -3.90 -6.84
CA MET A 106 -4.43 -2.67 -6.07
C MET A 106 -4.10 -2.97 -4.61
N LEU A 107 -3.28 -2.14 -4.01
CA LEU A 107 -2.96 -2.13 -2.58
C LEU A 107 -3.24 -0.72 -2.03
N ILE A 108 -3.49 -0.62 -0.74
CA ILE A 108 -3.56 0.67 -0.04
C ILE A 108 -2.13 1.12 0.23
N SER A 109 -1.80 2.39 -0.03
CA SER A 109 -0.43 2.91 0.11
C SER A 109 0.13 2.73 1.51
N SER A 110 -0.66 3.00 2.55
CA SER A 110 -0.24 2.71 3.92
C SER A 110 0.03 1.21 4.11
N GLY A 111 1.18 0.87 4.65
CA GLY A 111 1.63 -0.53 4.79
C GLY A 111 2.04 -1.23 3.50
N THR A 112 2.29 -0.47 2.45
CA THR A 112 2.77 -0.99 1.17
C THR A 112 4.23 -0.62 0.95
N LEU A 113 5.05 -1.62 0.64
CA LEU A 113 6.45 -1.51 0.27
C LEU A 113 6.57 -1.48 -1.26
N PHE A 114 6.90 -0.33 -1.79
CA PHE A 114 7.08 -0.08 -3.22
C PHE A 114 8.52 -0.38 -3.65
N SER A 115 8.69 -1.05 -4.78
CA SER A 115 10.04 -1.28 -5.33
C SER A 115 10.58 0.00 -5.96
N ARG A 116 11.90 0.23 -5.80
CA ARG A 116 12.58 1.35 -6.45
C ARG A 116 12.39 1.32 -7.96
N GLU A 117 12.59 0.15 -8.55
CA GLU A 117 12.54 -0.03 -10.00
C GLU A 117 11.16 0.31 -10.57
N ALA A 118 10.10 -0.03 -9.84
CA ALA A 118 8.75 0.34 -10.26
C ALA A 118 8.51 1.85 -10.11
N LEU A 119 8.92 2.45 -9.00
CA LEU A 119 8.79 3.91 -8.79
C LEU A 119 9.54 4.71 -9.85
N GLU A 120 10.72 4.24 -10.27
CA GLU A 120 11.51 4.87 -11.34
C GLU A 120 10.91 4.65 -12.74
N SER A 121 10.31 3.48 -12.99
CA SER A 121 9.75 3.10 -14.30
C SER A 121 8.33 3.63 -14.53
N VAL A 122 7.46 3.52 -13.53
CA VAL A 122 6.05 3.91 -13.59
C VAL A 122 5.88 5.40 -13.31
N GLY A 123 6.79 5.96 -12.52
CA GLY A 123 6.70 7.31 -11.98
C GLY A 123 6.07 7.35 -10.59
N LEU A 124 6.03 8.53 -10.02
CA LEU A 124 5.48 8.78 -8.68
C LEU A 124 3.95 8.88 -8.71
N MET A 125 3.34 9.15 -7.55
CA MET A 125 1.90 9.35 -7.42
C MET A 125 1.45 10.59 -8.21
N ASP A 126 0.24 10.55 -8.76
CA ASP A 126 -0.36 11.73 -9.39
C ASP A 126 -0.82 12.72 -8.31
N ALA A 127 -0.02 13.76 -8.06
CA ALA A 127 -0.28 14.73 -7.01
C ALA A 127 -1.54 15.60 -7.27
N ASP A 128 -2.03 15.67 -8.50
CA ASP A 128 -3.22 16.44 -8.86
C ASP A 128 -4.50 15.77 -8.32
N LEU A 129 -4.45 14.49 -8.01
CA LEU A 129 -5.53 13.76 -7.34
C LEU A 129 -5.69 14.12 -5.85
N PHE A 130 -4.76 14.86 -5.30
CA PHE A 130 -4.71 15.36 -3.94
C PHE A 130 -4.69 14.26 -2.87
N ILE A 131 -5.75 13.47 -2.71
CA ILE A 131 -5.88 12.38 -1.74
C ILE A 131 -6.61 11.16 -2.30
N ASP A 132 -7.71 11.35 -3.03
CA ASP A 132 -8.55 10.25 -3.49
C ASP A 132 -7.95 9.56 -4.72
N HIS A 133 -8.10 8.23 -4.79
CA HIS A 133 -7.69 7.41 -5.92
C HIS A 133 -6.18 7.36 -6.25
N LEU A 134 -5.31 7.94 -5.43
CA LEU A 134 -3.85 7.91 -5.61
C LEU A 134 -3.33 6.48 -5.83
N ASP A 135 -3.76 5.57 -4.96
CA ASP A 135 -3.36 4.16 -5.02
C ASP A 135 -3.88 3.50 -6.29
N THR A 136 -5.17 3.66 -6.55
CA THR A 136 -5.82 3.04 -7.71
C THR A 136 -5.16 3.48 -9.02
N GLU A 137 -4.90 4.77 -9.18
CA GLU A 137 -4.27 5.34 -10.36
C GLU A 137 -2.85 4.78 -10.55
N TRP A 138 -2.05 4.81 -9.49
CA TRP A 138 -0.67 4.34 -9.56
C TRP A 138 -0.59 2.85 -9.90
N PHE A 139 -1.41 2.01 -9.25
CA PHE A 139 -1.42 0.56 -9.52
C PHE A 139 -1.94 0.22 -10.92
N LEU A 140 -2.89 0.99 -11.48
CA LEU A 140 -3.32 0.82 -12.87
C LEU A 140 -2.18 1.15 -13.84
N ARG A 141 -1.39 2.21 -13.62
CA ARG A 141 -0.19 2.50 -14.43
C ARG A 141 0.86 1.41 -14.30
N ALA A 142 1.11 0.93 -13.09
CA ALA A 142 2.05 -0.16 -12.84
C ALA A 142 1.62 -1.44 -13.59
N GLN A 143 0.34 -1.80 -13.53
CA GLN A 143 -0.21 -2.95 -14.25
C GLN A 143 -0.10 -2.78 -15.76
N ALA A 144 -0.43 -1.60 -16.31
CA ALA A 144 -0.27 -1.29 -17.74
C ALA A 144 1.19 -1.40 -18.21
N ALA A 145 2.15 -1.13 -17.32
CA ALA A 145 3.59 -1.31 -17.56
C ALA A 145 4.09 -2.74 -17.22
N HIS A 146 3.17 -3.71 -17.04
CA HIS A 146 3.44 -5.13 -16.75
C HIS A 146 4.18 -5.38 -15.42
N TRP A 147 4.01 -4.53 -14.44
CA TRP A 147 4.42 -4.77 -13.06
C TRP A 147 3.37 -5.58 -12.31
N LYS A 148 3.81 -6.37 -11.33
CA LYS A 148 2.95 -7.21 -10.48
C LYS A 148 2.99 -6.71 -9.04
N SER A 149 1.86 -6.84 -8.34
CA SER A 149 1.77 -6.52 -6.92
C SER A 149 1.17 -7.69 -6.16
N PHE A 150 1.51 -7.78 -4.87
CA PHE A 150 1.10 -8.90 -4.04
C PHE A 150 0.71 -8.44 -2.64
N GLY A 151 -0.36 -9.02 -2.12
CA GLY A 151 -0.69 -8.98 -0.70
C GLY A 151 0.12 -10.02 0.07
N VAL A 152 0.67 -9.64 1.20
CA VAL A 152 1.50 -10.49 2.07
C VAL A 152 0.68 -10.86 3.29
N CYS A 153 0.16 -12.08 3.34
CA CYS A 153 -0.69 -12.55 4.43
C CYS A 153 0.03 -12.61 5.79
N ALA A 154 1.35 -12.86 5.77
CA ALA A 154 2.18 -12.86 6.98
C ALA A 154 2.46 -11.46 7.53
N ALA A 155 2.36 -10.41 6.70
CA ALA A 155 2.57 -9.03 7.13
C ALA A 155 1.24 -8.42 7.59
N VAL A 156 1.03 -8.37 8.90
CA VAL A 156 -0.26 -7.90 9.48
C VAL A 156 -0.13 -6.47 10.00
N MET A 157 -1.03 -5.56 9.73
CA MET A 157 -1.10 -4.19 10.23
C MET A 157 -2.36 -3.95 11.06
N ASP A 158 -2.19 -3.35 12.23
CA ASP A 158 -3.30 -2.74 12.93
C ASP A 158 -3.52 -1.35 12.32
N HIS A 159 -4.68 -1.16 11.73
CA HIS A 159 -5.10 0.13 11.18
C HIS A 159 -6.37 0.57 11.90
N GLY A 160 -6.29 1.69 12.58
CA GLY A 160 -7.46 2.40 13.06
C GLY A 160 -8.14 3.04 11.85
N LEU A 161 -8.96 2.28 11.11
CA LEU A 161 -9.79 2.87 10.05
C LEU A 161 -10.63 3.96 10.68
N GLY A 162 -10.30 5.19 10.34
CA GLY A 162 -10.82 6.48 10.77
C GLY A 162 -12.04 6.42 11.69
N GLU A 163 -11.90 6.98 12.87
CA GLU A 163 -12.96 7.11 13.86
C GLU A 163 -14.20 7.76 13.27
N ARG A 164 -15.33 7.06 13.46
CA ARG A 164 -16.71 7.55 13.35
C ARG A 164 -17.29 7.72 11.95
N THR A 165 -17.92 6.66 11.46
CA THR A 165 -19.15 6.84 10.71
C THR A 165 -20.19 7.47 11.65
N ALA A 166 -20.47 8.78 11.49
CA ALA A 166 -21.59 9.41 12.12
C ALA A 166 -22.87 8.73 11.61
N ARG A 167 -23.52 7.92 12.45
CA ARG A 167 -24.86 7.43 12.16
C ARG A 167 -25.79 8.62 12.20
N PHE A 168 -26.15 9.17 11.06
CA PHE A 168 -27.28 10.06 10.93
C PHE A 168 -28.55 9.27 11.20
N TRP A 169 -29.06 9.39 12.41
CA TRP A 169 -30.38 8.91 12.76
C TRP A 169 -31.40 9.91 12.20
N LEU A 170 -31.98 9.63 11.04
CA LEU A 170 -33.18 10.31 10.58
C LEU A 170 -34.34 9.74 11.40
N GLY A 171 -34.62 10.37 12.53
CA GLY A 171 -35.82 10.14 13.31
C GLY A 171 -37.07 10.50 12.49
N ARG A 172 -38.03 9.59 12.45
CA ARG A 172 -39.46 9.88 12.19
C ARG A 172 -40.10 10.35 13.46
#